data_7380eda956ed6cb046db65280fe0b5f1
#
_entry.id   7380eda956ed6cb046db65280fe0b5f1
#
_cell.length_a   1.000
_cell.length_b   1.000
_cell.length_c   1.000
_cell.angle_alpha   90.00
_cell.angle_beta   90.00
_cell.angle_gamma   90.00
#
_symmetry.space_group_name_H-M   'P 1'
#
loop_
_entity.id
_entity.type
_entity.pdbx_description
1 polymer ?
#
loop_
_entity_poly.entity_id
_entity_poly.type
_entity_poly.pdbx_seq_one_letter_code
_entity_poly.pdbx_strand_id
1 'polypeptide(L)'
;TGLYKALENGEADAIVDDYPVLGYAVKNGQKLQLVGDKETGSSYGFAVKKGQNPELIKKFNAGLKNLKDNGTYDKILNNYLATGDETNTQDAGEQMKKITPKKEKYVIASDSTFAPFEFQNAQGYYVGIDVDLVKRAAELQGFTVEFKFIGFSSAVQAVESGQADGMVAGMTITDDRKKAFDFSVPYFDSGIQIAVKKGNDKIKSYDDLKGKKVGVKIGTESADFLEKNKKKYDYSIKYLDTTDALYRDRKSVV
;
A
#
# COMPACT_ATOMS: atom_id res chain seq x y z
N THR A 1 -6.04 9.33 -14.81
CA THR A 1 -6.72 8.01 -14.79
C THR A 1 -5.91 7.09 -13.90
N GLY A 2 -6.55 6.47 -12.92
CA GLY A 2 -5.88 5.49 -12.07
C GLY A 2 -5.90 4.08 -12.67
N LEU A 3 -5.27 3.15 -11.96
CA LEU A 3 -4.98 1.80 -12.45
C LEU A 3 -6.24 1.01 -12.83
N TYR A 4 -7.28 1.02 -11.98
CA TYR A 4 -8.51 0.28 -12.23
C TYR A 4 -9.34 0.89 -13.37
N LYS A 5 -9.38 2.22 -13.46
CA LYS A 5 -10.07 2.91 -14.56
C LYS A 5 -9.39 2.69 -15.90
N ALA A 6 -8.04 2.63 -15.92
CA ALA A 6 -7.31 2.32 -17.14
C ALA A 6 -7.69 0.93 -17.69
N LEU A 7 -7.87 -0.05 -16.80
CA LEU A 7 -8.35 -1.39 -17.17
C LEU A 7 -9.83 -1.37 -17.58
N GLU A 8 -10.69 -0.69 -16.84
CA GLU A 8 -12.14 -0.60 -17.12
C GLU A 8 -12.41 0.06 -18.48
N ASN A 9 -11.67 1.13 -18.79
CA ASN A 9 -11.82 1.90 -20.04
C ASN A 9 -11.11 1.24 -21.26
N GLY A 10 -10.37 0.15 -21.06
CA GLY A 10 -9.62 -0.50 -22.13
C GLY A 10 -8.34 0.24 -22.54
N GLU A 11 -7.86 1.15 -21.69
CA GLU A 11 -6.56 1.82 -21.85
C GLU A 11 -5.37 0.89 -21.51
N ALA A 12 -5.66 -0.18 -20.75
CA ALA A 12 -4.78 -1.31 -20.49
C ALA A 12 -5.57 -2.62 -20.66
N ASP A 13 -4.92 -3.67 -21.16
CA ASP A 13 -5.51 -5.02 -21.33
C ASP A 13 -5.47 -5.82 -20.03
N ALA A 14 -4.45 -5.57 -19.22
CA ALA A 14 -4.22 -6.14 -17.90
C ALA A 14 -3.56 -5.10 -17.00
N ILE A 15 -3.57 -5.35 -15.69
CA ILE A 15 -2.81 -4.59 -14.71
C ILE A 15 -2.02 -5.55 -13.82
N VAL A 16 -0.91 -5.07 -13.28
CA VAL A 16 -0.15 -5.78 -12.25
C VAL A 16 -0.06 -4.88 -11.03
N ASP A 17 -0.41 -5.44 -9.89
CA ASP A 17 -0.34 -4.76 -8.60
C ASP A 17 -0.20 -5.81 -7.49
N ASP A 18 -0.07 -5.38 -6.25
CA ASP A 18 0.07 -6.24 -5.11
C ASP A 18 -1.22 -7.05 -4.88
N TYR A 19 -1.09 -8.37 -4.72
CA TYR A 19 -2.26 -9.26 -4.63
C TYR A 19 -3.21 -8.93 -3.45
N PRO A 20 -2.75 -8.43 -2.29
CA PRO A 20 -3.67 -8.05 -1.22
C PRO A 20 -4.55 -6.85 -1.61
N VAL A 21 -3.98 -5.90 -2.35
CA VAL A 21 -4.67 -4.70 -2.88
C VAL A 21 -5.70 -5.10 -3.93
N LEU A 22 -5.30 -5.94 -4.89
CA LEU A 22 -6.21 -6.47 -5.92
C LEU A 22 -7.33 -7.30 -5.30
N GLY A 23 -7.02 -8.17 -4.32
CA GLY A 23 -7.99 -8.99 -3.61
C GLY A 23 -9.02 -8.14 -2.85
N TYR A 24 -8.55 -7.10 -2.17
CA TYR A 24 -9.41 -6.13 -1.50
C TYR A 24 -10.32 -5.38 -2.49
N ALA A 25 -9.78 -4.95 -3.64
CA ALA A 25 -10.55 -4.29 -4.69
C ALA A 25 -11.67 -5.18 -5.23
N VAL A 26 -11.38 -6.45 -5.53
CA VAL A 26 -12.40 -7.43 -5.99
C VAL A 26 -13.48 -7.63 -4.93
N LYS A 27 -13.09 -7.80 -3.66
CA LYS A 27 -14.03 -7.96 -2.54
C LYS A 27 -14.96 -6.75 -2.39
N ASN A 28 -14.45 -5.54 -2.65
CA ASN A 28 -15.21 -4.30 -2.60
C ASN A 28 -15.92 -3.96 -3.93
N GLY A 29 -16.07 -4.94 -4.81
CA GLY A 29 -16.94 -4.86 -5.99
C GLY A 29 -16.30 -4.22 -7.23
N GLN A 30 -14.98 -4.06 -7.26
CA GLN A 30 -14.29 -3.72 -8.51
C GLN A 30 -14.49 -4.86 -9.52
N LYS A 31 -14.76 -4.49 -10.78
CA LYS A 31 -15.02 -5.46 -11.87
C LYS A 31 -13.73 -6.04 -12.43
N LEU A 32 -12.92 -6.59 -11.54
CA LEU A 32 -11.65 -7.24 -11.81
C LEU A 32 -11.75 -8.74 -11.55
N GLN A 33 -10.85 -9.51 -12.13
CA GLN A 33 -10.53 -10.87 -11.71
C GLN A 33 -9.01 -11.05 -11.71
N LEU A 34 -8.52 -11.74 -10.69
CA LEU A 34 -7.12 -12.09 -10.58
C LEU A 34 -6.86 -13.34 -11.43
N VAL A 35 -5.75 -13.34 -12.12
CA VAL A 35 -5.33 -14.43 -12.99
C VAL A 35 -3.83 -14.72 -12.81
N GLY A 36 -3.43 -15.94 -13.19
CA GLY A 36 -2.06 -16.40 -13.01
C GLY A 36 -1.67 -16.66 -11.55
N ASP A 37 -0.48 -17.20 -11.38
CA ASP A 37 0.08 -17.45 -10.06
C ASP A 37 0.55 -16.14 -9.43
N LYS A 38 0.54 -16.11 -8.10
CA LYS A 38 1.10 -15.00 -7.32
C LYS A 38 2.63 -15.10 -7.33
N GLU A 39 3.29 -14.02 -7.66
CA GLU A 39 4.71 -13.85 -7.36
C GLU A 39 4.83 -13.48 -5.89
N THR A 40 5.21 -14.44 -5.05
CA THR A 40 5.28 -14.31 -3.59
C THR A 40 6.72 -14.09 -3.10
N GLY A 41 6.90 -13.84 -1.82
CA GLY A 41 8.21 -13.69 -1.18
C GLY A 41 8.61 -12.23 -0.95
N SER A 42 7.75 -11.29 -1.27
CA SER A 42 7.90 -9.89 -0.93
C SER A 42 7.31 -9.59 0.45
N SER A 43 7.82 -8.57 1.11
CA SER A 43 7.29 -8.10 2.41
C SER A 43 7.34 -6.57 2.46
N TYR A 44 6.38 -5.98 3.17
CA TYR A 44 6.38 -4.55 3.44
C TYR A 44 7.15 -4.18 4.69
N GLY A 45 7.83 -3.04 4.65
CA GLY A 45 8.54 -2.46 5.77
C GLY A 45 8.27 -0.96 5.92
N PHE A 46 8.31 -0.50 7.17
CA PHE A 46 8.40 0.92 7.47
C PHE A 46 9.83 1.38 7.12
N ALA A 47 9.98 2.49 6.42
CA ALA A 47 11.26 2.94 5.90
C ALA A 47 11.64 4.32 6.41
N VAL A 48 12.95 4.51 6.65
CA VAL A 48 13.57 5.82 6.89
C VAL A 48 14.73 6.00 5.92
N LYS A 49 15.20 7.23 5.73
CA LYS A 49 16.40 7.48 4.93
C LYS A 49 17.60 6.74 5.52
N LYS A 50 18.42 6.17 4.66
CA LYS A 50 19.62 5.39 5.04
C LYS A 50 20.47 6.15 6.05
N GLY A 51 20.76 5.50 7.19
CA GLY A 51 21.57 6.05 8.26
C GLY A 51 20.90 7.17 9.08
N GLN A 52 19.62 7.46 8.87
CA GLN A 52 18.87 8.47 9.62
C GLN A 52 17.74 7.86 10.44
N ASN A 53 17.33 8.54 11.50
CA ASN A 53 16.21 8.16 12.37
C ASN A 53 16.21 6.68 12.86
N PRO A 54 17.36 6.09 13.28
CA PRO A 54 17.41 4.69 13.73
C PRO A 54 16.51 4.44 14.94
N GLU A 55 16.31 5.44 15.81
CA GLU A 55 15.42 5.32 16.97
C GLU A 55 13.93 5.21 16.54
N LEU A 56 13.54 5.83 15.44
CA LEU A 56 12.18 5.68 14.90
C LEU A 56 11.92 4.25 14.43
N ILE A 57 12.86 3.64 13.68
CA ILE A 57 12.81 2.22 13.29
C ILE A 57 12.71 1.32 14.52
N LYS A 58 13.55 1.55 15.51
CA LYS A 58 13.58 0.75 16.75
C LYS A 58 12.26 0.84 17.51
N LYS A 59 11.70 2.04 17.65
CA LYS A 59 10.39 2.25 18.28
C LYS A 59 9.27 1.60 17.48
N PHE A 60 9.26 1.74 16.15
CA PHE A 60 8.28 1.06 15.33
C PHE A 60 8.36 -0.46 15.49
N ASN A 61 9.55 -1.06 15.43
CA ASN A 61 9.75 -2.49 15.62
C ASN A 61 9.27 -2.97 16.99
N ALA A 62 9.57 -2.22 18.07
CA ALA A 62 9.11 -2.55 19.41
C ALA A 62 7.58 -2.43 19.51
N GLY A 63 6.98 -1.39 18.95
CA GLY A 63 5.54 -1.22 18.87
C GLY A 63 4.86 -2.34 18.09
N LEU A 64 5.37 -2.69 16.92
CA LEU A 64 4.87 -3.79 16.10
C LEU A 64 4.92 -5.13 16.85
N LYS A 65 6.02 -5.41 17.56
CA LYS A 65 6.12 -6.60 18.41
C LYS A 65 5.01 -6.61 19.48
N ASN A 66 4.83 -5.50 20.18
CA ASN A 66 3.77 -5.39 21.19
C ASN A 66 2.37 -5.61 20.60
N LEU A 67 2.11 -5.07 19.40
CA LEU A 67 0.83 -5.27 18.70
C LEU A 67 0.58 -6.73 18.33
N LYS A 68 1.63 -7.45 17.91
CA LYS A 68 1.56 -8.89 17.63
C LYS A 68 1.34 -9.70 18.91
N ASP A 69 2.10 -9.42 19.96
CA ASP A 69 2.02 -10.14 21.22
C ASP A 69 0.65 -10.00 21.92
N ASN A 70 -0.03 -8.86 21.79
CA ASN A 70 -1.33 -8.59 22.43
C ASN A 70 -2.54 -8.83 21.51
N GLY A 71 -2.33 -9.33 20.29
CA GLY A 71 -3.38 -9.63 19.31
C GLY A 71 -4.00 -8.40 18.61
N THR A 72 -3.52 -7.19 18.86
CA THR A 72 -4.03 -5.98 18.20
C THR A 72 -3.68 -5.97 16.70
N TYR A 73 -2.50 -6.51 16.35
CA TYR A 73 -2.09 -6.66 14.96
C TYR A 73 -3.13 -7.47 14.15
N ASP A 74 -3.52 -8.64 14.66
CA ASP A 74 -4.51 -9.49 13.99
C ASP A 74 -5.88 -8.83 13.90
N LYS A 75 -6.28 -8.05 14.90
CA LYS A 75 -7.53 -7.28 14.87
C LYS A 75 -7.50 -6.22 13.77
N ILE A 76 -6.40 -5.49 13.62
CA ILE A 76 -6.24 -4.50 12.54
C ILE A 76 -6.35 -5.20 11.19
N LEU A 77 -5.63 -6.29 10.96
CA LEU A 77 -5.71 -7.02 9.69
C LEU A 77 -7.12 -7.54 9.41
N ASN A 78 -7.78 -8.11 10.40
CA ASN A 78 -9.13 -8.66 10.26
C ASN A 78 -10.16 -7.57 9.92
N ASN A 79 -10.06 -6.39 10.51
CA ASN A 79 -10.96 -5.28 10.22
C ASN A 79 -10.95 -4.92 8.73
N TYR A 80 -9.78 -4.86 8.11
CA TYR A 80 -9.65 -4.48 6.70
C TYR A 80 -9.80 -5.66 5.74
N LEU A 81 -9.15 -6.80 6.04
CA LEU A 81 -9.05 -7.91 5.09
C LEU A 81 -10.22 -8.89 5.20
N ALA A 82 -10.75 -9.16 6.40
CA ALA A 82 -11.82 -10.12 6.61
C ALA A 82 -13.21 -9.51 6.61
N THR A 83 -13.45 -8.48 7.41
CA THR A 83 -14.79 -7.90 7.58
C THR A 83 -15.05 -6.71 6.66
N GLY A 84 -14.02 -5.99 6.27
CA GLY A 84 -14.13 -4.71 5.59
C GLY A 84 -14.83 -3.65 6.46
N ASP A 85 -14.82 -3.85 7.77
CA ASP A 85 -15.44 -2.95 8.74
C ASP A 85 -14.49 -1.78 9.04
N GLU A 86 -14.67 -0.71 8.29
CA GLU A 86 -13.95 0.56 8.45
C GLU A 86 -14.54 1.43 9.58
N THR A 87 -15.56 0.94 10.29
CA THR A 87 -16.36 1.76 11.20
C THR A 87 -15.64 2.15 12.49
N ASN A 88 -14.54 1.48 12.83
CA ASN A 88 -13.72 1.79 14.01
C ASN A 88 -12.55 2.73 13.75
N THR A 89 -12.40 3.22 12.51
CA THR A 89 -11.29 4.09 12.14
C THR A 89 -11.71 5.54 12.28
N GLN A 90 -11.37 6.16 13.39
CA GLN A 90 -11.37 7.63 13.51
C GLN A 90 -10.18 8.18 12.72
N ASP A 91 -10.33 9.41 12.23
CA ASP A 91 -9.26 10.11 11.50
C ASP A 91 -7.92 10.04 12.25
N ALA A 92 -6.87 9.65 11.53
CA ALA A 92 -5.51 9.57 12.06
C ALA A 92 -5.10 10.85 12.80
N GLY A 93 -5.48 12.02 12.28
CA GLY A 93 -5.18 13.31 12.90
C GLY A 93 -5.93 13.55 14.22
N GLU A 94 -7.18 13.10 14.35
CA GLU A 94 -7.96 13.30 15.56
C GLU A 94 -7.55 12.36 16.70
N GLN A 95 -7.22 11.12 16.39
CA GLN A 95 -6.72 10.18 17.39
C GLN A 95 -5.36 10.59 17.96
N MET A 96 -4.47 11.10 17.11
CA MET A 96 -3.16 11.59 17.56
C MET A 96 -3.26 12.84 18.45
N LYS A 97 -4.30 13.68 18.29
CA LYS A 97 -4.52 14.84 19.16
C LYS A 97 -4.90 14.47 20.61
N LYS A 98 -5.44 13.28 20.82
CA LYS A 98 -5.82 12.78 22.17
C LYS A 98 -4.65 12.16 22.94
N ILE A 99 -3.55 11.88 22.28
CA ILE A 99 -2.33 11.39 22.92
C ILE A 99 -1.64 12.57 23.57
N THR A 100 -1.35 12.48 24.87
CA THR A 100 -0.56 13.50 25.56
C THR A 100 0.73 13.74 24.80
N PRO A 101 1.02 14.98 24.33
CA PRO A 101 2.20 15.24 23.51
C PRO A 101 3.45 14.80 24.26
N LYS A 102 4.08 13.74 23.82
CA LYS A 102 5.43 13.39 24.25
C LYS A 102 6.42 14.16 23.37
N LYS A 103 7.63 14.38 23.86
CA LYS A 103 8.63 15.30 23.30
C LYS A 103 9.04 15.02 21.85
N GLU A 104 8.72 13.83 21.30
CA GLU A 104 9.14 13.42 19.97
C GLU A 104 7.95 13.36 19.02
N LYS A 105 8.03 14.14 17.96
CA LYS A 105 7.08 14.15 16.85
C LYS A 105 7.82 13.83 15.57
N TYR A 106 7.30 12.85 14.80
CA TYR A 106 7.85 12.46 13.51
C TYR A 106 6.86 12.75 12.39
N VAL A 107 7.39 13.18 11.24
CA VAL A 107 6.63 13.34 10.00
C VAL A 107 6.72 12.05 9.20
N ILE A 108 5.59 11.42 8.94
CA ILE A 108 5.50 10.15 8.20
C ILE A 108 4.80 10.40 6.87
N ALA A 109 5.53 10.21 5.77
CA ALA A 109 4.97 10.27 4.43
C ALA A 109 4.27 8.96 4.07
N SER A 110 3.18 9.03 3.32
CA SER A 110 2.41 7.87 2.90
C SER A 110 1.77 8.08 1.53
N ASP A 111 1.31 6.98 0.93
CA ASP A 111 0.45 7.04 -0.24
C ASP A 111 -0.97 7.49 0.16
N SER A 112 -1.80 7.75 -0.81
CA SER A 112 -3.17 8.23 -0.62
C SER A 112 -4.23 7.31 -1.23
N THR A 113 -3.81 6.28 -1.99
CA THR A 113 -4.71 5.46 -2.83
C THR A 113 -4.31 3.98 -2.87
N PHE A 114 -3.87 3.41 -1.76
CA PHE A 114 -3.39 2.02 -1.68
C PHE A 114 -4.19 1.19 -0.68
N ALA A 115 -5.50 1.09 -0.90
CA ALA A 115 -6.38 0.31 -0.03
C ALA A 115 -6.08 -1.21 -0.11
N PRO A 116 -6.05 -1.91 1.03
CA PRO A 116 -6.51 -1.52 2.37
C PRO A 116 -5.42 -0.96 3.30
N PHE A 117 -4.25 -0.61 2.79
CA PHE A 117 -3.12 -0.15 3.62
C PHE A 117 -3.20 1.34 3.99
N GLU A 118 -3.42 2.22 3.00
CA GLU A 118 -3.67 3.65 3.22
C GLU A 118 -4.59 4.21 2.13
N PHE A 119 -5.70 4.77 2.54
CA PHE A 119 -6.71 5.32 1.62
C PHE A 119 -7.68 6.25 2.36
N GLN A 120 -8.44 7.04 1.60
CA GLN A 120 -9.53 7.80 2.18
C GLN A 120 -10.79 6.94 2.27
N ASN A 121 -11.44 6.95 3.44
CA ASN A 121 -12.75 6.33 3.62
C ASN A 121 -13.90 7.26 3.13
N ALA A 122 -15.18 6.82 3.30
CA ALA A 122 -16.38 7.56 2.84
C ALA A 122 -16.53 8.93 3.48
N GLN A 123 -15.97 9.11 4.63
CA GLN A 123 -16.01 10.36 5.37
C GLN A 123 -14.85 11.29 5.02
N GLY A 124 -13.95 10.86 4.11
CA GLY A 124 -12.77 11.61 3.71
C GLY A 124 -11.57 11.47 4.66
N TYR A 125 -11.63 10.54 5.62
CA TYR A 125 -10.52 10.29 6.55
C TYR A 125 -9.52 9.31 5.97
N TYR A 126 -8.24 9.55 6.21
CA TYR A 126 -7.20 8.59 5.88
C TYR A 126 -7.14 7.48 6.92
N VAL A 127 -7.32 6.26 6.43
CA VAL A 127 -7.41 5.03 7.21
C VAL A 127 -6.64 3.92 6.51
N GLY A 128 -6.47 2.78 7.18
CA GLY A 128 -5.85 1.60 6.59
C GLY A 128 -4.91 0.88 7.54
N ILE A 129 -4.45 -0.28 7.13
CA ILE A 129 -3.57 -1.14 7.92
C ILE A 129 -2.30 -0.38 8.33
N ASP A 130 -1.65 0.29 7.39
CA ASP A 130 -0.40 1.02 7.60
C ASP A 130 -0.59 2.18 8.58
N VAL A 131 -1.69 2.92 8.39
CA VAL A 131 -2.05 4.05 9.25
C VAL A 131 -2.27 3.59 10.68
N ASP A 132 -3.05 2.51 10.88
CA ASP A 132 -3.37 2.00 12.20
C ASP A 132 -2.17 1.35 12.89
N LEU A 133 -1.32 0.62 12.15
CA LEU A 133 -0.09 0.05 12.72
C LEU A 133 0.86 1.14 13.23
N VAL A 134 1.10 2.20 12.45
CA VAL A 134 1.99 3.30 12.87
C VAL A 134 1.40 4.05 14.06
N LYS A 135 0.11 4.36 14.05
CA LYS A 135 -0.56 5.05 15.17
C LYS A 135 -0.48 4.25 16.47
N ARG A 136 -0.82 2.97 16.42
CA ARG A 136 -0.79 2.10 17.61
C ARG A 136 0.64 1.86 18.11
N ALA A 137 1.61 1.70 17.20
CA ALA A 137 3.02 1.64 17.59
C ALA A 137 3.47 2.94 18.28
N ALA A 138 3.08 4.09 17.74
CA ALA A 138 3.40 5.39 18.33
C ALA A 138 2.80 5.55 19.75
N GLU A 139 1.53 5.16 19.92
CA GLU A 139 0.87 5.15 21.25
C GLU A 139 1.65 4.32 22.26
N LEU A 140 2.01 3.09 21.89
CA LEU A 140 2.71 2.16 22.77
C LEU A 140 4.15 2.59 23.09
N GLN A 141 4.82 3.23 22.14
CA GLN A 141 6.22 3.64 22.29
C GLN A 141 6.39 5.11 22.68
N GLY A 142 5.29 5.83 22.81
CA GLY A 142 5.28 7.18 23.37
C GLY A 142 5.87 8.26 22.48
N PHE A 143 5.68 8.17 21.20
CA PHE A 143 5.94 9.26 20.26
C PHE A 143 4.64 9.68 19.53
N THR A 144 4.70 10.80 18.81
CA THR A 144 3.59 11.29 17.98
C THR A 144 3.99 11.30 16.51
N VAL A 145 3.00 11.16 15.64
CA VAL A 145 3.23 11.22 14.19
C VAL A 145 2.33 12.27 13.53
N GLU A 146 2.87 12.90 12.51
CA GLU A 146 2.12 13.71 11.56
C GLU A 146 2.18 13.02 10.21
N PHE A 147 1.04 12.56 9.70
CA PHE A 147 1.00 11.93 8.39
C PHE A 147 0.93 12.97 7.26
N LYS A 148 1.66 12.69 6.18
CA LYS A 148 1.56 13.38 4.89
C LYS A 148 1.17 12.39 3.80
N PHE A 149 -0.08 12.39 3.40
CA PHE A 149 -0.61 11.54 2.33
C PHE A 149 -0.42 12.23 0.98
N ILE A 150 0.68 11.95 0.29
CA ILE A 150 1.16 12.71 -0.86
C ILE A 150 1.40 11.86 -2.12
N GLY A 151 1.03 10.58 -2.06
CA GLY A 151 1.28 9.61 -3.12
C GLY A 151 2.64 8.93 -2.98
N PHE A 152 2.74 7.70 -3.50
CA PHE A 152 3.90 6.83 -3.27
C PHE A 152 5.23 7.46 -3.70
N SER A 153 5.35 7.90 -4.95
CA SER A 153 6.60 8.48 -5.46
C SER A 153 7.01 9.75 -4.72
N SER A 154 6.03 10.60 -4.35
CA SER A 154 6.29 11.80 -3.56
C SER A 154 6.71 11.46 -2.13
N ALA A 155 6.14 10.38 -1.53
CA ALA A 155 6.52 9.92 -0.21
C ALA A 155 7.98 9.41 -0.18
N VAL A 156 8.38 8.64 -1.20
CA VAL A 156 9.78 8.22 -1.40
C VAL A 156 10.71 9.43 -1.44
N GLN A 157 10.41 10.42 -2.29
CA GLN A 157 11.22 11.64 -2.42
C GLN A 157 11.26 12.47 -1.14
N ALA A 158 10.15 12.55 -0.39
CA ALA A 158 10.10 13.29 0.86
C ALA A 158 11.04 12.70 1.93
N VAL A 159 11.15 11.36 1.99
CA VAL A 159 12.09 10.70 2.90
C VAL A 159 13.53 10.86 2.42
N GLU A 160 13.80 10.67 1.13
CA GLU A 160 15.14 10.84 0.55
C GLU A 160 15.69 12.26 0.74
N SER A 161 14.84 13.28 0.60
CA SER A 161 15.20 14.68 0.80
C SER A 161 15.24 15.13 2.27
N GLY A 162 14.74 14.29 3.19
CA GLY A 162 14.64 14.64 4.61
C GLY A 162 13.45 15.54 4.97
N GLN A 163 12.47 15.69 4.08
CA GLN A 163 11.22 16.40 4.34
C GLN A 163 10.23 15.57 5.16
N ALA A 164 10.44 14.27 5.24
CA ALA A 164 9.75 13.34 6.12
C ALA A 164 10.78 12.48 6.85
N ASP A 165 10.47 12.13 8.10
CA ASP A 165 11.36 11.31 8.95
C ASP A 165 11.31 9.84 8.56
N GLY A 166 10.20 9.39 8.02
CA GLY A 166 9.97 8.03 7.54
C GLY A 166 8.76 7.93 6.65
N MET A 167 8.52 6.73 6.12
CA MET A 167 7.33 6.41 5.33
C MET A 167 6.77 5.04 5.62
N VAL A 168 5.46 4.93 5.44
CA VAL A 168 4.72 3.68 5.38
C VAL A 168 3.75 3.78 4.20
N ALA A 169 3.80 2.84 3.27
CA ALA A 169 2.99 2.90 2.05
C ALA A 169 3.01 1.54 1.30
N GLY A 170 2.79 0.43 2.02
CA GLY A 170 2.99 -0.89 1.44
C GLY A 170 4.36 -1.04 0.78
N MET A 171 5.39 -0.41 1.35
CA MET A 171 6.70 -0.31 0.71
C MET A 171 7.45 -1.63 0.80
N THR A 172 7.57 -2.31 -0.33
CA THR A 172 8.31 -3.58 -0.42
C THR A 172 9.76 -3.40 -0.08
N ILE A 173 10.26 -4.28 0.78
CA ILE A 173 11.68 -4.38 1.15
C ILE A 173 12.43 -5.05 0.00
N THR A 174 13.27 -4.31 -0.72
CA THR A 174 14.13 -4.85 -1.79
C THR A 174 15.58 -4.47 -1.54
N ASP A 175 16.52 -5.24 -2.13
CA ASP A 175 17.95 -4.95 -1.97
C ASP A 175 18.34 -3.62 -2.62
N ASP A 176 17.67 -3.23 -3.70
CA ASP A 176 17.90 -1.92 -4.31
C ASP A 176 17.43 -0.79 -3.38
N ARG A 177 16.26 -0.91 -2.77
CA ARG A 177 15.75 0.09 -1.82
C ARG A 177 16.58 0.17 -0.54
N LYS A 178 17.15 -0.94 -0.07
CA LYS A 178 18.08 -0.96 1.09
C LYS A 178 19.36 -0.12 0.88
N LYS A 179 19.68 0.25 -0.35
CA LYS A 179 20.80 1.17 -0.63
C LYS A 179 20.50 2.60 -0.20
N ALA A 180 19.24 3.02 -0.30
CA ALA A 180 18.77 4.38 0.03
C ALA A 180 18.00 4.47 1.35
N PHE A 181 17.46 3.34 1.83
CA PHE A 181 16.61 3.28 3.02
C PHE A 181 17.08 2.24 4.03
N ASP A 182 16.81 2.51 5.31
CA ASP A 182 16.78 1.51 6.36
C ASP A 182 15.33 1.13 6.65
N PHE A 183 15.07 -0.16 6.80
CA PHE A 183 13.74 -0.72 6.99
C PHE A 183 13.53 -1.26 8.40
N SER A 184 12.28 -1.25 8.83
CA SER A 184 11.81 -2.04 9.96
C SER A 184 11.93 -3.54 9.68
N VAL A 185 11.67 -4.37 10.69
CA VAL A 185 11.28 -5.75 10.41
C VAL A 185 10.04 -5.78 9.52
N PRO A 186 9.84 -6.83 8.69
CA PRO A 186 8.65 -6.97 7.88
C PRO A 186 7.37 -6.91 8.72
N TYR A 187 6.39 -6.12 8.30
CA TYR A 187 5.10 -6.05 8.98
C TYR A 187 3.97 -6.75 8.23
N PHE A 188 4.12 -7.00 6.93
CA PHE A 188 3.12 -7.69 6.12
C PHE A 188 3.79 -8.44 4.96
N ASP A 189 3.36 -9.69 4.70
CA ASP A 189 3.82 -10.47 3.56
C ASP A 189 2.97 -10.17 2.33
N SER A 190 3.62 -9.89 1.20
CA SER A 190 2.99 -9.51 -0.03
C SER A 190 3.56 -10.23 -1.24
N GLY A 191 3.25 -9.76 -2.40
CA GLY A 191 3.68 -10.20 -3.71
C GLY A 191 2.75 -9.62 -4.76
N ILE A 192 3.07 -9.82 -6.01
CA ILE A 192 2.34 -9.24 -7.14
C ILE A 192 1.51 -10.28 -7.87
N GLN A 193 0.46 -9.83 -8.53
CA GLN A 193 -0.40 -10.66 -9.37
C GLN A 193 -0.97 -9.85 -10.54
N ILE A 194 -1.37 -10.56 -11.60
CA ILE A 194 -2.09 -9.97 -12.72
C ILE A 194 -3.57 -9.86 -12.36
N ALA A 195 -4.19 -8.74 -12.73
CA ALA A 195 -5.62 -8.63 -12.78
C ALA A 195 -6.09 -8.17 -14.16
N VAL A 196 -7.23 -8.69 -14.58
CA VAL A 196 -7.88 -8.35 -15.83
C VAL A 196 -9.33 -7.93 -15.56
N LYS A 197 -9.98 -7.35 -16.54
CA LYS A 197 -11.41 -7.03 -16.47
C LYS A 197 -12.20 -8.31 -16.23
N LYS A 198 -13.17 -8.29 -15.33
CA LYS A 198 -14.03 -9.44 -15.03
C LYS A 198 -14.68 -9.99 -16.30
N GLY A 199 -14.54 -11.31 -16.53
CA GLY A 199 -15.01 -11.98 -17.73
C GLY A 199 -14.02 -12.02 -18.90
N ASN A 200 -12.81 -11.51 -18.72
CA ASN A 200 -11.72 -11.73 -19.68
C ASN A 200 -11.16 -13.14 -19.47
N ASP A 201 -11.34 -14.01 -20.47
CA ASP A 201 -10.88 -15.40 -20.48
C ASP A 201 -9.63 -15.63 -21.35
N LYS A 202 -9.10 -14.55 -21.96
CA LYS A 202 -7.98 -14.59 -22.91
C LYS A 202 -6.62 -14.45 -22.24
N ILE A 203 -6.54 -13.81 -21.07
CA ILE A 203 -5.32 -13.62 -20.29
C ILE A 203 -5.45 -14.42 -19.00
N LYS A 204 -4.61 -15.44 -18.85
CA LYS A 204 -4.59 -16.35 -17.68
C LYS A 204 -3.24 -16.42 -17.00
N SER A 205 -2.18 -15.92 -17.66
CA SER A 205 -0.80 -15.94 -17.18
C SER A 205 0.01 -14.80 -17.78
N TYR A 206 1.27 -14.66 -17.36
CA TYR A 206 2.20 -13.70 -17.98
C TYR A 206 2.49 -14.00 -19.44
N ASP A 207 2.43 -15.27 -19.86
CA ASP A 207 2.68 -15.66 -21.27
C ASP A 207 1.59 -15.11 -22.21
N ASP A 208 0.38 -14.90 -21.71
CA ASP A 208 -0.74 -14.36 -22.49
C ASP A 208 -0.68 -12.84 -22.68
N LEU A 209 0.30 -12.19 -22.04
CA LEU A 209 0.49 -10.73 -22.14
C LEU A 209 1.20 -10.29 -23.43
N LYS A 210 1.64 -11.22 -24.27
CA LYS A 210 2.31 -10.90 -25.53
C LYS A 210 1.49 -9.93 -26.38
N GLY A 211 2.12 -8.82 -26.78
CA GLY A 211 1.48 -7.76 -27.57
C GLY A 211 0.42 -6.94 -26.81
N LYS A 212 0.25 -7.16 -25.50
CA LYS A 212 -0.73 -6.45 -24.68
C LYS A 212 -0.15 -5.19 -24.04
N LYS A 213 -1.02 -4.30 -23.58
CA LYS A 213 -0.68 -3.14 -22.79
C LYS A 213 -0.98 -3.43 -21.32
N VAL A 214 0.05 -3.44 -20.48
CA VAL A 214 -0.06 -3.75 -19.06
C VAL A 214 0.06 -2.45 -18.26
N GLY A 215 -0.98 -2.15 -17.47
CA GLY A 215 -0.98 -1.00 -16.57
C GLY A 215 -0.28 -1.33 -15.25
N VAL A 216 0.45 -0.37 -14.72
CA VAL A 216 1.16 -0.49 -13.44
C VAL A 216 1.32 0.88 -12.80
N LYS A 217 1.39 0.90 -11.48
CA LYS A 217 1.69 2.12 -10.72
C LYS A 217 3.19 2.41 -10.76
N ILE A 218 3.55 3.64 -11.09
CA ILE A 218 4.95 4.07 -11.22
C ILE A 218 5.69 3.97 -9.88
N GLY A 219 6.96 3.56 -9.92
CA GLY A 219 7.86 3.50 -8.75
C GLY A 219 7.61 2.32 -7.81
N THR A 220 6.69 1.40 -8.15
CA THR A 220 6.38 0.22 -7.35
C THR A 220 7.24 -0.99 -7.73
N GLU A 221 7.28 -2.02 -6.86
CA GLU A 221 7.90 -3.31 -7.20
C GLU A 221 7.26 -3.95 -8.43
N SER A 222 5.95 -3.81 -8.58
CA SER A 222 5.21 -4.29 -9.76
C SER A 222 5.73 -3.67 -11.06
N ALA A 223 6.10 -2.37 -11.03
CA ALA A 223 6.71 -1.70 -12.18
C ALA A 223 8.10 -2.26 -12.49
N ASP A 224 8.92 -2.46 -11.46
CA ASP A 224 10.27 -3.03 -11.61
C ASP A 224 10.21 -4.46 -12.15
N PHE A 225 9.26 -5.27 -11.66
CA PHE A 225 9.02 -6.62 -12.16
C PHE A 225 8.64 -6.61 -13.64
N LEU A 226 7.71 -5.75 -14.05
CA LEU A 226 7.31 -5.63 -15.44
C LEU A 226 8.47 -5.17 -16.33
N GLU A 227 9.27 -4.20 -15.92
CA GLU A 227 10.45 -3.78 -16.71
C GLU A 227 11.46 -4.91 -16.89
N LYS A 228 11.77 -5.68 -15.85
CA LYS A 228 12.68 -6.83 -15.91
C LYS A 228 12.19 -7.92 -16.87
N ASN A 229 10.86 -8.13 -16.93
CA ASN A 229 10.26 -9.22 -17.69
C ASN A 229 9.71 -8.81 -19.06
N LYS A 230 9.74 -7.52 -19.42
CA LYS A 230 9.18 -6.96 -20.64
C LYS A 230 9.65 -7.66 -21.92
N LYS A 231 10.94 -7.96 -22.01
CA LYS A 231 11.51 -8.65 -23.18
C LYS A 231 11.09 -10.13 -23.24
N LYS A 232 10.91 -10.77 -22.09
CA LYS A 232 10.54 -12.18 -22.01
C LYS A 232 9.11 -12.41 -22.50
N TYR A 233 8.19 -11.55 -22.10
CA TYR A 233 6.76 -11.71 -22.37
C TYR A 233 6.21 -10.78 -23.46
N ASP A 234 7.04 -9.90 -24.02
CA ASP A 234 6.74 -9.04 -25.17
C ASP A 234 5.46 -8.20 -25.03
N TYR A 235 5.33 -7.47 -23.92
CA TYR A 235 4.25 -6.51 -23.67
C TYR A 235 4.73 -5.06 -23.65
N SER A 236 3.79 -4.11 -23.73
CA SER A 236 4.03 -2.70 -23.46
C SER A 236 3.53 -2.32 -22.06
N ILE A 237 4.20 -1.35 -21.42
CA ILE A 237 3.85 -0.89 -20.07
C ILE A 237 3.18 0.49 -20.14
N LYS A 238 2.06 0.63 -19.43
CA LYS A 238 1.41 1.91 -19.18
C LYS A 238 1.60 2.28 -17.73
N TYR A 239 2.37 3.32 -17.46
CA TYR A 239 2.57 3.86 -16.12
C TYR A 239 1.42 4.76 -15.70
N LEU A 240 1.01 4.63 -14.45
CA LEU A 240 -0.08 5.36 -13.82
C LEU A 240 0.37 5.83 -12.42
N ASP A 241 -0.11 7.00 -12.00
CA ASP A 241 0.32 7.60 -10.74
C ASP A 241 -0.45 7.08 -9.51
N THR A 242 -1.68 6.58 -9.73
CA THR A 242 -2.59 6.19 -8.66
C THR A 242 -3.21 4.82 -8.90
N THR A 243 -3.62 4.14 -7.83
CA THR A 243 -4.47 2.92 -7.89
C THR A 243 -5.90 3.39 -8.00
N ASP A 244 -6.57 4.23 -7.99
CA ASP A 244 -7.96 4.68 -7.89
C ASP A 244 -8.52 4.57 -6.47
N ALA A 245 -9.27 5.56 -6.08
CA ALA A 245 -10.08 5.51 -4.88
C ALA A 245 -11.16 4.43 -5.04
N LEU A 246 -11.24 3.48 -4.10
CA LEU A 246 -12.26 2.40 -4.10
C LEU A 246 -13.66 2.89 -3.72
N TYR A 247 -13.89 4.18 -3.78
CA TYR A 247 -15.13 4.81 -3.38
C TYR A 247 -16.25 4.46 -4.34
N ARG A 248 -17.19 3.62 -3.89
CA ARG A 248 -18.56 3.58 -4.40
C ARG A 248 -19.46 4.30 -3.40
N ASP A 249 -20.14 5.31 -3.88
CA ASP A 249 -21.32 5.85 -3.22
C ASP A 249 -22.32 4.70 -2.98
N ARG A 250 -22.43 4.24 -1.72
CA ARG A 250 -23.42 3.21 -1.31
C ARG A 250 -24.86 3.72 -1.36
N LYS A 251 -25.11 4.86 -1.99
CA LYS A 251 -26.44 5.47 -2.11
C LYS A 251 -27.27 4.98 -3.30
N SER A 252 -26.81 4.00 -4.06
CA SER A 252 -27.58 3.48 -5.20
C SER A 252 -27.92 1.98 -5.10
N VAL A 253 -28.28 1.51 -3.90
CA VAL A 253 -29.02 0.26 -3.74
C VAL A 253 -30.26 0.56 -2.90
N VAL A 254 -31.27 0.99 -3.58
CA VAL A 254 -32.67 0.91 -3.16
C VAL A 254 -33.36 -0.02 -4.15
#